data_b30c2d0091aef002cfaabe86089138c9
#
_entry.id   b30c2d0091aef002cfaabe86089138c9
#
_cell.length_a   1.000
_cell.length_b   1.000
_cell.length_c   1.000
_cell.angle_alpha   90.00
_cell.angle_beta   90.00
_cell.angle_gamma   90.00
#
_symmetry.space_group_name_H-M   'P 1'
#
loop_
_entity.id
_entity.type
_entity.pdbx_description
1 polymer ?
#
loop_
_entity_poly.entity_id
_entity_poly.type
_entity_poly.pdbx_seq_one_letter_code
_entity_poly.pdbx_strand_id
1 'polypeptide(L)'
;LELMDKMEDVLIRFRDGDPERFDASFRLFITATPHQDFPLGLLQMCTKVTNEPPSGMRAGLMRSYSTIIDQDRLERIDGNLWKRLLFTMCFLHSIVQERRKFGSLGWSIPYEFTTGDITACLTFLEKHLFAGNGISWSTVQYMVSAIQYGGKVTDDIDRRLFDVYAARWLCPA
;
A
#
# COMPACT_ATOMS: atom_id res chain seq x y z
N LEU A 1 12.73 4.60 -24.19
CA LEU A 1 13.83 5.58 -24.02
C LEU A 1 13.71 6.71 -25.03
N GLU A 2 13.59 6.45 -26.34
CA GLU A 2 13.45 7.47 -27.37
C GLU A 2 12.35 8.53 -27.10
N LEU A 3 11.24 8.14 -26.47
CA LEU A 3 10.19 9.07 -26.06
C LEU A 3 10.66 9.99 -24.92
N MET A 4 11.47 9.48 -24.00
CA MET A 4 12.01 10.24 -22.89
C MET A 4 13.04 11.26 -23.34
N ASP A 5 13.89 10.92 -24.31
CA ASP A 5 14.84 11.84 -24.91
C ASP A 5 14.12 12.99 -25.62
N LYS A 6 13.09 12.65 -26.40
CA LYS A 6 12.23 13.69 -27.04
C LYS A 6 11.53 14.58 -26.03
N MET A 7 11.13 14.01 -24.89
CA MET A 7 10.48 14.78 -23.81
C MET A 7 11.48 15.70 -23.11
N GLU A 8 12.74 15.27 -22.94
CA GLU A 8 13.82 16.11 -22.42
C GLU A 8 14.04 17.32 -23.33
N ASP A 9 14.17 17.12 -24.64
CA ASP A 9 14.31 18.20 -25.62
C ASP A 9 13.15 19.21 -25.57
N VAL A 10 11.92 18.71 -25.43
CA VAL A 10 10.74 19.56 -25.33
C VAL A 10 10.77 20.39 -24.05
N LEU A 11 11.12 19.78 -22.92
CA LEU A 11 11.19 20.47 -21.63
C LEU A 11 12.32 21.51 -21.57
N ILE A 12 13.46 21.22 -22.21
CA ILE A 12 14.54 22.20 -22.37
C ILE A 12 14.05 23.41 -23.16
N ARG A 13 13.36 23.19 -24.27
CA ARG A 13 12.76 24.27 -25.07
C ARG A 13 11.72 25.08 -24.30
N PHE A 14 10.98 24.44 -23.40
CA PHE A 14 10.02 25.12 -22.54
C PHE A 14 10.70 25.98 -21.48
N ARG A 15 11.78 25.47 -20.88
CA ARG A 15 12.56 26.23 -19.90
C ARG A 15 13.25 27.46 -20.51
N ASP A 16 13.82 27.29 -21.70
CA ASP A 16 14.62 28.32 -22.37
C ASP A 16 13.74 29.23 -23.26
N GLY A 17 12.44 28.96 -23.36
CA GLY A 17 11.46 29.73 -24.13
C GLY A 17 10.86 30.87 -23.33
N ASP A 18 9.86 31.54 -23.97
CA ASP A 18 9.18 32.69 -23.39
C ASP A 18 8.35 32.28 -22.15
N PRO A 19 8.64 32.84 -20.94
CA PRO A 19 7.93 32.51 -19.71
C PRO A 19 6.42 32.80 -19.74
N GLU A 20 5.98 33.74 -20.59
CA GLU A 20 4.57 34.13 -20.71
C GLU A 20 3.71 33.05 -21.41
N ARG A 21 4.33 32.04 -22.00
CA ARG A 21 3.65 31.00 -22.78
C ARG A 21 2.95 29.96 -21.94
N PHE A 22 3.28 29.86 -20.64
CA PHE A 22 2.73 28.88 -19.72
C PHE A 22 2.13 29.54 -18.48
N ASP A 23 1.01 29.00 -18.03
CA ASP A 23 0.42 29.39 -16.76
C ASP A 23 1.42 29.13 -15.61
N ALA A 24 1.57 30.08 -14.70
CA ALA A 24 2.48 29.96 -13.55
C ALA A 24 2.13 28.78 -12.62
N SER A 25 0.90 28.29 -12.69
CA SER A 25 0.44 27.11 -11.95
C SER A 25 0.70 25.79 -12.66
N PHE A 26 1.16 25.80 -13.91
CA PHE A 26 1.42 24.56 -14.66
C PHE A 26 2.47 23.70 -13.96
N ARG A 27 2.15 22.41 -13.80
CA ARG A 27 3.06 21.40 -13.25
C ARG A 27 2.95 20.12 -14.06
N LEU A 28 4.09 19.59 -14.49
CA LEU A 28 4.19 18.30 -15.17
C LEU A 28 4.59 17.22 -14.17
N PHE A 29 3.79 16.17 -14.04
CA PHE A 29 4.09 14.99 -13.22
C PHE A 29 4.46 13.83 -14.14
N ILE A 30 5.62 13.22 -13.87
CA ILE A 30 6.13 12.06 -14.60
C ILE A 30 6.23 10.90 -13.61
N THR A 31 5.66 9.76 -13.96
CA THR A 31 5.80 8.52 -13.21
C THR A 31 6.59 7.51 -14.02
N ALA A 32 7.63 6.95 -13.43
CA ALA A 32 8.48 5.95 -14.08
C ALA A 32 9.02 4.97 -13.04
N THR A 33 9.30 3.76 -13.48
CA THR A 33 10.13 2.82 -12.71
C THR A 33 11.60 3.22 -12.82
N PRO A 34 12.43 3.03 -11.77
CA PRO A 34 13.85 3.24 -11.85
C PRO A 34 14.48 2.43 -13.00
N HIS A 35 15.23 3.08 -13.86
CA HIS A 35 15.91 2.44 -14.99
C HIS A 35 17.31 3.05 -15.15
N GLN A 36 18.31 2.22 -15.53
CA GLN A 36 19.70 2.66 -15.65
C GLN A 36 19.90 3.69 -16.77
N ASP A 37 19.15 3.53 -17.87
CA ASP A 37 19.23 4.42 -19.03
C ASP A 37 18.20 5.58 -18.98
N PHE A 38 17.75 5.97 -17.78
CA PHE A 38 16.86 7.12 -17.66
C PHE A 38 17.63 8.40 -17.99
N PRO A 39 17.08 9.32 -18.83
CA PRO A 39 17.80 10.52 -19.26
C PRO A 39 18.25 11.36 -18.06
N LEU A 40 19.55 11.61 -17.96
CA LEU A 40 20.14 12.32 -16.83
C LEU A 40 19.73 13.78 -16.78
N GLY A 41 19.56 14.43 -17.94
CA GLY A 41 19.12 15.81 -18.03
C GLY A 41 17.69 15.98 -17.50
N LEU A 42 16.80 15.02 -17.77
CA LEU A 42 15.45 15.01 -17.23
C LEU A 42 15.46 14.87 -15.71
N LEU A 43 16.32 13.99 -15.17
CA LEU A 43 16.51 13.86 -13.73
C LEU A 43 17.05 15.13 -13.07
N GLN A 44 17.92 15.87 -13.74
CA GLN A 44 18.49 17.11 -13.21
C GLN A 44 17.47 18.25 -13.15
N MET A 45 16.53 18.29 -14.09
CA MET A 45 15.49 19.33 -14.15
C MET A 45 14.31 19.09 -13.21
N CYS A 46 14.10 17.85 -12.75
CA CYS A 46 12.92 17.46 -11.98
C CYS A 46 13.18 17.39 -10.47
N THR A 47 12.14 17.67 -9.70
CA THR A 47 12.09 17.29 -8.30
C THR A 47 11.83 15.77 -8.20
N LYS A 48 12.76 15.04 -7.60
CA LYS A 48 12.69 13.58 -7.49
C LYS A 48 11.92 13.18 -6.24
N VAL A 49 10.87 12.41 -6.43
CA VAL A 49 10.07 11.85 -5.33
C VAL A 49 10.07 10.32 -5.48
N THR A 50 10.59 9.63 -4.50
CA THR A 50 10.51 8.16 -4.43
C THR A 50 9.27 7.75 -3.67
N ASN A 51 8.50 6.81 -4.23
CA ASN A 51 7.32 6.23 -3.61
C ASN A 51 7.48 4.72 -3.44
N GLU A 52 8.59 4.34 -2.83
CA GLU A 52 8.84 2.94 -2.48
C GLU A 52 8.26 2.60 -1.12
N PRO A 53 7.67 1.40 -0.95
CA PRO A 53 7.26 0.95 0.37
C PRO A 53 8.51 0.79 1.26
N PRO A 54 8.38 1.10 2.56
CA PRO A 54 9.50 0.98 3.49
C PRO A 54 9.98 -0.47 3.54
N SER A 55 11.29 -0.65 3.68
CA SER A 55 11.89 -1.98 3.76
C SER A 55 11.88 -2.49 5.19
N GLY A 56 11.33 -3.67 5.37
CA GLY A 56 11.29 -4.39 6.65
C GLY A 56 10.00 -4.19 7.44
N MET A 57 9.67 -5.21 8.24
CA MET A 57 8.45 -5.28 9.05
C MET A 57 8.26 -4.08 9.98
N ARG A 58 9.32 -3.66 10.67
CA ARG A 58 9.27 -2.52 11.58
C ARG A 58 8.92 -1.23 10.86
N ALA A 59 9.58 -0.96 9.73
CA ALA A 59 9.33 0.23 8.94
C ALA A 59 7.92 0.21 8.31
N GLY A 60 7.44 -0.95 7.87
CA GLY A 60 6.07 -1.15 7.39
C GLY A 60 5.02 -0.84 8.46
N LEU A 61 5.20 -1.38 9.68
CA LEU A 61 4.33 -1.08 10.82
C LEU A 61 4.35 0.40 11.18
N MET A 62 5.53 1.01 11.30
CA MET A 62 5.67 2.44 11.62
C MET A 62 4.95 3.30 10.58
N ARG A 63 5.09 2.98 9.30
CA ARG A 63 4.37 3.68 8.23
C ARG A 63 2.86 3.54 8.38
N SER A 64 2.35 2.32 8.63
CA SER A 64 0.92 2.08 8.81
C SER A 64 0.35 2.92 9.95
N TYR A 65 1.06 3.00 11.08
CA TYR A 65 0.64 3.82 12.21
C TYR A 65 0.77 5.33 11.96
N SER A 66 1.72 5.77 11.17
CA SER A 66 1.90 7.21 10.89
C SER A 66 0.98 7.74 9.79
N THR A 67 0.52 6.87 8.86
CA THR A 67 -0.23 7.32 7.68
C THR A 67 -1.68 6.85 7.61
N ILE A 68 -2.01 5.72 8.27
CA ILE A 68 -3.33 5.08 8.16
C ILE A 68 -4.10 5.14 9.47
N ILE A 69 -3.38 5.02 10.60
CA ILE A 69 -3.98 5.03 11.93
C ILE A 69 -3.67 6.37 12.58
N ASP A 70 -4.63 7.29 12.51
CA ASP A 70 -4.61 8.51 13.29
C ASP A 70 -5.11 8.26 14.73
N GLN A 71 -4.93 9.24 15.61
CA GLN A 71 -5.37 9.14 17.00
C GLN A 71 -6.88 8.95 17.09
N ASP A 72 -7.65 9.63 16.26
CA ASP A 72 -9.11 9.52 16.21
C ASP A 72 -9.56 8.10 15.88
N ARG A 73 -8.88 7.44 14.94
CA ARG A 73 -9.17 6.05 14.59
C ARG A 73 -8.79 5.08 15.69
N LEU A 74 -7.68 5.33 16.38
CA LEU A 74 -7.24 4.51 17.51
C LEU A 74 -8.22 4.54 18.68
N GLU A 75 -8.86 5.68 18.93
CA GLU A 75 -9.77 5.95 20.03
C GLU A 75 -11.25 5.79 19.65
N ARG A 76 -11.54 5.53 18.37
CA ARG A 76 -12.93 5.48 17.84
C ARG A 76 -13.80 4.41 18.49
N ILE A 77 -13.20 3.30 18.89
CA ILE A 77 -13.89 2.20 19.57
C ILE A 77 -13.16 1.92 20.87
N ASP A 78 -13.90 2.02 21.97
CA ASP A 78 -13.37 1.72 23.30
C ASP A 78 -13.06 0.24 23.44
N GLY A 79 -11.95 -0.04 24.12
CA GLY A 79 -11.55 -1.40 24.49
C GLY A 79 -10.27 -1.91 23.82
N ASN A 80 -9.68 -2.90 24.46
CA ASN A 80 -8.43 -3.50 24.02
C ASN A 80 -8.57 -4.30 22.70
N LEU A 81 -9.77 -4.81 22.42
CA LEU A 81 -10.01 -5.63 21.23
C LEU A 81 -9.75 -4.85 19.95
N TRP A 82 -10.26 -3.62 19.87
CA TRP A 82 -10.05 -2.75 18.71
C TRP A 82 -8.58 -2.46 18.47
N LYS A 83 -7.84 -2.08 19.51
CA LYS A 83 -6.42 -1.79 19.42
C LYS A 83 -5.59 -3.00 18.98
N ARG A 84 -5.95 -4.20 19.46
CA ARG A 84 -5.32 -5.45 19.01
C ARG A 84 -5.62 -5.76 17.55
N LEU A 85 -6.86 -5.56 17.10
CA LEU A 85 -7.23 -5.74 15.69
C LEU A 85 -6.51 -4.77 14.77
N LEU A 86 -6.40 -3.49 15.14
CA LEU A 86 -5.62 -2.51 14.40
C LEU A 86 -4.16 -2.97 14.25
N PHE A 87 -3.54 -3.39 15.35
CA PHE A 87 -2.17 -3.90 15.31
C PHE A 87 -2.06 -5.14 14.43
N THR A 88 -2.96 -6.10 14.59
CA THR A 88 -2.96 -7.35 13.81
C THR A 88 -3.11 -7.07 12.32
N MET A 89 -3.98 -6.14 11.92
CA MET A 89 -4.15 -5.76 10.51
C MET A 89 -2.93 -5.05 9.94
N CYS A 90 -2.30 -4.15 10.69
CA CYS A 90 -1.06 -3.51 10.26
C CYS A 90 0.10 -4.50 10.15
N PHE A 91 0.16 -5.46 11.08
CA PHE A 91 1.14 -6.53 11.07
C PHE A 91 0.94 -7.45 9.85
N LEU A 92 -0.29 -7.91 9.62
CA LEU A 92 -0.65 -8.71 8.43
C LEU A 92 -0.27 -7.97 7.14
N HIS A 93 -0.66 -6.70 7.02
CA HIS A 93 -0.34 -5.88 5.86
C HIS A 93 1.17 -5.77 5.61
N SER A 94 1.94 -5.54 6.66
CA SER A 94 3.40 -5.48 6.57
C SER A 94 4.01 -6.80 6.14
N ILE A 95 3.51 -7.93 6.66
CA ILE A 95 3.97 -9.27 6.26
C ILE A 95 3.71 -9.53 4.79
N VAL A 96 2.49 -9.31 4.31
CA VAL A 96 2.13 -9.62 2.92
C VAL A 96 2.94 -8.77 1.92
N GLN A 97 3.26 -7.54 2.29
CA GLN A 97 4.14 -6.68 1.49
C GLN A 97 5.60 -7.18 1.51
N GLU A 98 6.13 -7.51 2.68
CA GLU A 98 7.51 -8.01 2.80
C GLU A 98 7.73 -9.34 2.10
N ARG A 99 6.74 -10.24 2.12
CA ARG A 99 6.83 -11.53 1.42
C ARG A 99 7.10 -11.40 -0.08
N ARG A 100 6.64 -10.32 -0.71
CA ARG A 100 6.93 -10.04 -2.14
C ARG A 100 8.43 -10.02 -2.45
N LYS A 101 9.27 -9.65 -1.48
CA LYS A 101 10.72 -9.55 -1.66
C LYS A 101 11.43 -10.90 -1.75
N PHE A 102 10.77 -11.97 -1.33
CA PHE A 102 11.34 -13.31 -1.31
C PHE A 102 11.01 -14.16 -2.55
N GLY A 103 10.52 -13.53 -3.61
CA GLY A 103 10.14 -14.23 -4.84
C GLY A 103 9.17 -15.38 -4.58
N SER A 104 9.38 -16.53 -5.20
CA SER A 104 8.51 -17.71 -5.06
C SER A 104 8.46 -18.31 -3.66
N LEU A 105 9.44 -18.05 -2.79
CA LEU A 105 9.39 -18.43 -1.37
C LEU A 105 8.42 -17.54 -0.57
N GLY A 106 8.18 -16.34 -1.06
CA GLY A 106 7.23 -15.43 -0.48
C GLY A 106 5.83 -15.60 -1.07
N TRP A 107 5.70 -15.30 -2.34
CA TRP A 107 4.49 -15.45 -3.14
C TRP A 107 4.82 -16.08 -4.48
N SER A 108 3.99 -17.00 -4.96
CA SER A 108 4.13 -17.61 -6.29
C SER A 108 4.00 -16.56 -7.40
N ILE A 109 3.14 -15.57 -7.16
CA ILE A 109 2.90 -14.42 -8.04
C ILE A 109 3.20 -13.13 -7.26
N PRO A 110 3.87 -12.12 -7.84
CA PRO A 110 4.17 -10.86 -7.15
C PRO A 110 2.91 -9.97 -7.03
N TYR A 111 2.09 -10.20 -6.01
CA TYR A 111 0.90 -9.39 -5.72
C TYR A 111 1.26 -8.01 -5.19
N GLU A 112 0.41 -7.02 -5.52
CA GLU A 112 0.51 -5.67 -4.98
C GLU A 112 -0.58 -5.41 -3.93
N PHE A 113 -0.15 -5.25 -2.68
CA PHE A 113 -1.01 -4.85 -1.57
C PHE A 113 -0.79 -3.38 -1.24
N THR A 114 -1.86 -2.61 -1.31
CA THR A 114 -1.84 -1.15 -1.19
C THR A 114 -2.43 -0.68 0.14
N THR A 115 -2.23 0.60 0.46
CA THR A 115 -2.90 1.24 1.61
C THR A 115 -4.42 1.19 1.51
N GLY A 116 -4.97 1.14 0.29
CA GLY A 116 -6.41 0.97 0.06
C GLY A 116 -6.95 -0.34 0.63
N ASP A 117 -6.19 -1.44 0.50
CA ASP A 117 -6.62 -2.76 0.98
C ASP A 117 -6.74 -2.80 2.50
N ILE A 118 -5.73 -2.29 3.22
CA ILE A 118 -5.78 -2.22 4.68
C ILE A 118 -6.87 -1.24 5.14
N THR A 119 -7.02 -0.09 4.48
CA THR A 119 -8.07 0.88 4.83
C THR A 119 -9.47 0.30 4.66
N ALA A 120 -9.71 -0.46 3.60
CA ALA A 120 -10.98 -1.16 3.39
C ALA A 120 -11.25 -2.20 4.48
N CYS A 121 -10.24 -2.99 4.87
CA CYS A 121 -10.35 -3.93 5.98
C CYS A 121 -10.66 -3.24 7.31
N LEU A 122 -9.95 -2.16 7.62
CA LEU A 122 -10.18 -1.41 8.86
C LEU A 122 -11.58 -0.80 8.90
N THR A 123 -12.06 -0.26 7.79
CA THR A 123 -13.42 0.28 7.68
C THR A 123 -14.49 -0.81 7.85
N PHE A 124 -14.25 -2.00 7.31
CA PHE A 124 -15.13 -3.15 7.54
C PHE A 124 -15.15 -3.54 9.03
N LEU A 125 -13.98 -3.68 9.67
CA LEU A 125 -13.87 -4.04 11.08
C LEU A 125 -14.55 -3.01 12.00
N GLU A 126 -14.38 -1.73 11.72
CA GLU A 126 -15.08 -0.65 12.42
C GLU A 126 -16.59 -0.86 12.38
N LYS A 127 -17.16 -1.01 11.18
CA LYS A 127 -18.60 -1.21 11.00
C LYS A 127 -19.09 -2.50 11.66
N HIS A 128 -18.31 -3.56 11.60
CA HIS A 128 -18.65 -4.85 12.19
C HIS A 128 -18.69 -4.79 13.71
N LEU A 129 -17.76 -4.07 14.34
CA LEU A 129 -17.75 -3.84 15.79
C LEU A 129 -18.86 -2.89 16.25
N PHE A 130 -19.15 -1.84 15.49
CA PHE A 130 -20.26 -0.91 15.81
C PHE A 130 -21.65 -1.55 15.74
N ALA A 131 -21.82 -2.64 15.00
CA ALA A 131 -23.09 -3.35 14.90
C ALA A 131 -23.53 -4.00 16.24
N GLY A 132 -22.66 -4.03 17.26
CA GLY A 132 -23.03 -4.38 18.65
C GLY A 132 -23.28 -5.87 18.93
N ASN A 133 -23.19 -6.74 17.93
CA ASN A 133 -23.46 -8.17 18.03
C ASN A 133 -22.25 -9.03 18.46
N GLY A 134 -21.19 -8.38 18.96
CA GLY A 134 -19.92 -9.04 19.18
C GLY A 134 -19.16 -9.33 17.88
N ILE A 135 -17.95 -9.88 17.98
CA ILE A 135 -17.12 -10.18 16.81
C ILE A 135 -17.42 -11.60 16.28
N SER A 136 -17.81 -11.69 15.02
CA SER A 136 -17.86 -12.97 14.31
C SER A 136 -16.52 -13.23 13.65
N TRP A 137 -15.68 -14.02 14.29
CA TRP A 137 -14.34 -14.32 13.81
C TRP A 137 -14.32 -14.99 12.44
N SER A 138 -15.26 -15.89 12.17
CA SER A 138 -15.40 -16.51 10.85
C SER A 138 -15.70 -15.49 9.75
N THR A 139 -16.57 -14.52 10.04
CA THR A 139 -16.87 -13.43 9.09
C THR A 139 -15.66 -12.54 8.88
N VAL A 140 -14.93 -12.19 9.93
CA VAL A 140 -13.71 -11.37 9.84
C VAL A 140 -12.64 -12.09 9.02
N GLN A 141 -12.37 -13.36 9.31
CA GLN A 141 -11.43 -14.17 8.56
C GLN A 141 -11.80 -14.22 7.08
N TYR A 142 -13.04 -14.55 6.76
CA TYR A 142 -13.52 -14.63 5.38
C TYR A 142 -13.40 -13.29 4.64
N MET A 143 -13.83 -12.20 5.27
CA MET A 143 -13.76 -10.87 4.64
C MET A 143 -12.32 -10.43 4.36
N VAL A 144 -11.39 -10.73 5.26
CA VAL A 144 -9.99 -10.39 5.08
C VAL A 144 -9.33 -11.33 4.07
N SER A 145 -9.48 -12.66 4.25
CA SER A 145 -8.73 -13.65 3.48
C SER A 145 -9.32 -13.92 2.10
N ALA A 146 -10.64 -13.92 1.94
CA ALA A 146 -11.27 -14.24 0.67
C ALA A 146 -11.65 -13.02 -0.16
N ILE A 147 -12.03 -11.91 0.48
CA ILE A 147 -12.57 -10.74 -0.21
C ILE A 147 -11.53 -9.63 -0.38
N GLN A 148 -11.06 -9.04 0.73
CA GLN A 148 -10.25 -7.81 0.67
C GLN A 148 -8.83 -8.07 0.14
N TYR A 149 -8.11 -8.97 0.76
CA TYR A 149 -6.77 -9.35 0.30
C TYR A 149 -6.82 -10.53 -0.67
N GLY A 150 -7.61 -11.55 -0.34
CA GLY A 150 -7.71 -12.78 -1.14
C GLY A 150 -8.30 -12.56 -2.52
N GLY A 151 -9.11 -11.51 -2.72
CA GLY A 151 -9.58 -11.13 -4.05
C GLY A 151 -8.46 -10.78 -5.05
N LYS A 152 -7.26 -10.43 -4.55
CA LYS A 152 -6.07 -10.19 -5.36
C LYS A 152 -5.18 -11.43 -5.52
N VAL A 153 -5.32 -12.40 -4.64
CA VAL A 153 -4.50 -13.63 -4.63
C VAL A 153 -5.14 -14.65 -5.56
N THR A 154 -4.52 -14.85 -6.72
CA THR A 154 -5.07 -15.69 -7.79
C THR A 154 -4.53 -17.12 -7.78
N ASP A 155 -3.35 -17.35 -7.18
CA ASP A 155 -2.77 -18.68 -7.04
C ASP A 155 -3.38 -19.45 -5.85
N ASP A 156 -3.74 -20.71 -6.05
CA ASP A 156 -4.43 -21.52 -5.03
C ASP A 156 -3.55 -21.87 -3.82
N ILE A 157 -2.24 -21.99 -3.99
CA ILE A 157 -1.30 -22.28 -2.90
C ILE A 157 -1.13 -21.02 -2.06
N ASP A 158 -0.95 -19.89 -2.69
CA ASP A 158 -0.83 -18.59 -2.02
C ASP A 158 -2.12 -18.25 -1.27
N ARG A 159 -3.29 -18.58 -1.83
CA ARG A 159 -4.60 -18.40 -1.18
C ARG A 159 -4.72 -19.22 0.09
N ARG A 160 -4.36 -20.50 0.04
CA ARG A 160 -4.33 -21.39 1.24
C ARG A 160 -3.38 -20.86 2.30
N LEU A 161 -2.22 -20.38 1.89
CA LEU A 161 -1.26 -19.77 2.82
C LEU A 161 -1.86 -18.52 3.48
N PHE A 162 -2.56 -17.69 2.72
CA PHE A 162 -3.20 -16.49 3.25
C PHE A 162 -4.34 -16.83 4.23
N ASP A 163 -5.13 -17.86 3.93
CA ASP A 163 -6.17 -18.38 4.84
C ASP A 163 -5.58 -18.84 6.18
N VAL A 164 -4.42 -19.50 6.15
CA VAL A 164 -3.70 -19.90 7.38
C VAL A 164 -3.29 -18.68 8.20
N TYR A 165 -2.82 -17.61 7.57
CA TYR A 165 -2.49 -16.38 8.28
C TYR A 165 -3.72 -15.73 8.90
N ALA A 166 -4.80 -15.62 8.14
CA ALA A 166 -6.05 -15.06 8.65
C ALA A 166 -6.59 -15.88 9.84
N ALA A 167 -6.62 -17.20 9.73
CA ALA A 167 -7.07 -18.09 10.80
C ALA A 167 -6.18 -17.99 12.05
N ARG A 168 -4.86 -17.82 11.88
CA ARG A 168 -3.91 -17.74 13.00
C ARG A 168 -3.95 -16.43 13.77
N TRP A 169 -4.16 -15.33 13.07
CA TRP A 169 -4.03 -14.00 13.67
C TRP A 169 -5.36 -13.30 13.93
N LEU A 170 -6.42 -13.67 13.21
CA LEU A 170 -7.78 -13.15 13.40
C LEU A 170 -8.62 -14.20 14.12
N CYS A 171 -8.25 -14.51 15.35
CA CYS A 171 -8.93 -15.49 16.21
C CYS A 171 -9.13 -14.92 17.62
N PRO A 172 -10.03 -15.49 18.42
CA PRO A 172 -10.13 -15.15 19.84
C PRO A 172 -8.79 -15.41 20.56
N ALA A 173 -8.41 -14.50 21.45
CA ALA A 173 -7.20 -14.61 22.27
C ALA A 173 -7.47 -15.51 23.48
#